data_7e8be7b51a89e2c3db0a1c840751fb92
#
_entry.id   7e8be7b51a89e2c3db0a1c840751fb92
#
_cell.length_a   1.000
_cell.length_b   1.000
_cell.length_c   1.000
_cell.angle_alpha   90.00
_cell.angle_beta   90.00
_cell.angle_gamma   90.00
#
_symmetry.space_group_name_H-M   'P 1'
#
loop_
_entity.id
_entity.type
_entity.pdbx_description
1 polymer ?
#
loop_
_entity_poly.entity_id
_entity_poly.type
_entity_poly.pdbx_seq_one_letter_code
_entity_poly.pdbx_strand_id
1 'polypeptide(L)'
;MRESEQRYVTLQTNTYEEAALMDMLQFIYTGRLQASSASALLDVLMVSDKYEVASCMRHCSRLLRNLPMTSESALLYLDLPSSVLLAEAMQPLTDAAMSFLVSQYKDILRYQEEVLNLPLSGIEALLSSDDLQVPSEDNVFEFVLKWAKSHYPKADERKEILSTRLIHLVRFPMMSARKLKKVLASPELDHTIVSSIVLEALFYKAESSHKQRQLAMEETRSRKYTERSYKYRPVKFLEFESPHRQCIVYLDLKREECAALFPQGRVYSQAFHLGGQGFFLSAHCNMDQHSAFHCFGLFLGMQEKGSVSSSVDYEFGCRHKPNKDFTVKYKGTYRFTGGKAVGFRNLFSLPWSCFIAEDSPYFINNMLHLRAELIIRPE
;
A
#
# COMPACT_ATOMS: atom_id res chain seq x y z
N MET A 1 36.64 12.89 -31.72
CA MET A 1 36.72 14.02 -30.76
C MET A 1 37.94 14.87 -31.15
N ARG A 2 37.77 16.18 -31.30
CA ARG A 2 38.88 17.09 -31.66
C ARG A 2 39.93 17.25 -30.53
N GLU A 3 39.58 16.88 -29.31
CA GLU A 3 40.43 17.03 -28.10
C GLU A 3 41.45 15.90 -27.93
N SER A 4 41.31 14.76 -28.61
CA SER A 4 42.25 13.64 -28.51
C SER A 4 43.66 13.90 -29.07
N GLU A 5 43.82 14.99 -29.82
CA GLU A 5 45.09 15.40 -30.40
C GLU A 5 45.77 16.55 -29.64
N GLN A 6 45.09 17.10 -28.61
CA GLN A 6 45.61 18.23 -27.82
C GLN A 6 46.28 17.73 -26.55
N ARG A 7 47.47 18.27 -26.25
CA ARG A 7 48.21 18.00 -24.97
C ARG A 7 47.58 18.66 -23.75
N TYR A 8 46.73 19.69 -23.98
CA TYR A 8 46.08 20.46 -22.91
C TYR A 8 44.61 20.66 -23.28
N VAL A 9 43.74 20.38 -22.33
CA VAL A 9 42.29 20.62 -22.46
C VAL A 9 41.92 21.58 -21.33
N THR A 10 41.22 22.67 -21.69
CA THR A 10 40.68 23.62 -20.72
C THR A 10 39.22 23.28 -20.48
N LEU A 11 38.91 22.83 -19.26
CA LEU A 11 37.54 22.59 -18.84
C LEU A 11 37.00 23.84 -18.12
N GLN A 12 35.85 24.32 -18.56
CA GLN A 12 35.15 25.40 -17.86
C GLN A 12 34.31 24.74 -16.75
N THR A 13 34.61 25.06 -15.50
CA THR A 13 33.86 24.58 -14.34
C THR A 13 33.59 25.73 -13.37
N ASN A 14 32.56 25.61 -12.55
CA ASN A 14 32.29 26.56 -11.49
C ASN A 14 33.26 26.34 -10.32
N THR A 15 33.65 27.41 -9.62
CA THR A 15 34.60 27.34 -8.50
C THR A 15 34.20 26.34 -7.43
N TYR A 16 32.89 26.15 -7.20
CA TYR A 16 32.39 25.19 -6.21
C TYR A 16 32.45 23.73 -6.69
N GLU A 17 32.55 23.49 -8.00
CA GLU A 17 32.68 22.14 -8.59
C GLU A 17 34.13 21.69 -8.73
N GLU A 18 35.10 22.57 -8.56
CA GLU A 18 36.52 22.30 -8.82
C GLU A 18 37.07 21.13 -7.99
N ALA A 19 36.80 21.12 -6.68
CA ALA A 19 37.23 20.05 -5.79
C ALA A 19 36.66 18.69 -6.18
N ALA A 20 35.35 18.66 -6.52
CA ALA A 20 34.65 17.46 -6.96
C ALA A 20 35.15 16.96 -8.31
N LEU A 21 35.45 17.87 -9.23
CA LEU A 21 36.04 17.55 -10.54
C LEU A 21 37.44 16.95 -10.38
N MET A 22 38.29 17.51 -9.52
CA MET A 22 39.63 16.99 -9.25
C MET A 22 39.57 15.59 -8.63
N ASP A 23 38.64 15.34 -7.72
CA ASP A 23 38.45 14.03 -7.11
C ASP A 23 37.92 13.00 -8.12
N MET A 24 37.00 13.38 -8.99
CA MET A 24 36.53 12.54 -10.11
C MET A 24 37.70 12.22 -11.08
N LEU A 25 38.52 13.18 -11.45
CA LEU A 25 39.70 12.95 -12.30
C LEU A 25 40.69 12.01 -11.61
N GLN A 26 40.98 12.21 -10.32
CA GLN A 26 41.82 11.30 -9.55
C GLN A 26 41.22 9.87 -9.53
N PHE A 27 39.91 9.74 -9.38
CA PHE A 27 39.21 8.43 -9.47
C PHE A 27 39.44 7.76 -10.81
N ILE A 28 39.38 8.47 -11.94
CA ILE A 28 39.60 7.90 -13.26
C ILE A 28 40.98 7.24 -13.36
N TYR A 29 42.02 7.86 -12.77
CA TYR A 29 43.38 7.33 -12.82
C TYR A 29 43.74 6.31 -11.73
N THR A 30 43.11 6.42 -10.55
CA THR A 30 43.52 5.63 -9.37
C THR A 30 42.43 4.64 -8.90
N GLY A 31 41.20 4.80 -9.33
CA GLY A 31 40.05 4.04 -8.84
C GLY A 31 39.63 4.40 -7.41
N ARG A 32 40.18 5.49 -6.82
CA ARG A 32 39.91 5.92 -5.44
C ARG A 32 39.42 7.35 -5.39
N LEU A 33 38.45 7.61 -4.50
CA LEU A 33 37.98 8.95 -4.15
C LEU A 33 38.58 9.38 -2.84
N GLN A 34 38.85 10.69 -2.69
CA GLN A 34 39.22 11.31 -1.42
C GLN A 34 37.98 11.73 -0.62
N ALA A 35 36.89 12.06 -1.31
CA ALA A 35 35.60 12.38 -0.71
C ALA A 35 35.11 11.23 0.19
N SER A 36 34.79 11.53 1.45
CA SER A 36 34.29 10.58 2.45
C SER A 36 32.98 11.04 3.12
N SER A 37 32.68 12.33 3.05
CA SER A 37 31.41 12.87 3.57
C SER A 37 30.31 12.73 2.55
N ALA A 38 29.04 12.64 3.01
CA ALA A 38 27.88 12.54 2.13
C ALA A 38 27.79 13.73 1.16
N SER A 39 28.04 14.95 1.64
CA SER A 39 28.03 16.16 0.79
C SER A 39 29.10 16.09 -0.31
N ALA A 40 30.34 15.82 0.04
CA ALA A 40 31.43 15.74 -0.94
C ALA A 40 31.21 14.61 -1.97
N LEU A 41 30.69 13.46 -1.54
CA LEU A 41 30.32 12.36 -2.46
C LEU A 41 29.18 12.73 -3.42
N LEU A 42 28.22 13.54 -2.96
CA LEU A 42 27.15 14.05 -3.83
C LEU A 42 27.70 15.05 -4.85
N ASP A 43 28.61 15.94 -4.45
CA ASP A 43 29.26 16.89 -5.38
C ASP A 43 30.04 16.13 -6.46
N VAL A 44 30.80 15.10 -6.10
CA VAL A 44 31.52 14.23 -7.06
C VAL A 44 30.52 13.47 -7.94
N LEU A 45 29.42 12.99 -7.41
CA LEU A 45 28.36 12.32 -8.16
C LEU A 45 27.77 13.24 -9.23
N MET A 46 27.42 14.48 -8.85
CA MET A 46 26.85 15.47 -9.76
C MET A 46 27.82 15.84 -10.89
N VAL A 47 29.08 16.00 -10.58
CA VAL A 47 30.14 16.24 -11.57
C VAL A 47 30.32 15.02 -12.46
N SER A 48 30.25 13.80 -11.90
CA SER A 48 30.34 12.55 -12.66
C SER A 48 29.18 12.35 -13.63
N ASP A 49 27.97 12.78 -13.29
CA ASP A 49 26.82 12.83 -14.20
C ASP A 49 27.07 13.82 -15.34
N LYS A 50 27.48 15.04 -15.01
CA LYS A 50 27.78 16.11 -15.99
C LYS A 50 28.81 15.69 -17.02
N TYR A 51 29.81 14.89 -16.66
CA TYR A 51 30.86 14.39 -17.54
C TYR A 51 30.66 12.93 -17.99
N GLU A 52 29.49 12.34 -17.71
CA GLU A 52 29.09 10.98 -18.11
C GLU A 52 30.04 9.87 -17.62
N VAL A 53 30.65 10.04 -16.43
CA VAL A 53 31.56 9.05 -15.84
C VAL A 53 30.78 8.04 -14.98
N ALA A 54 30.07 7.13 -15.63
CA ALA A 54 29.18 6.16 -14.98
C ALA A 54 29.88 5.26 -13.94
N SER A 55 31.18 4.96 -14.12
CA SER A 55 31.96 4.18 -13.15
C SER A 55 32.14 4.92 -11.82
N CYS A 56 32.36 6.25 -11.89
CA CYS A 56 32.51 7.11 -10.72
C CYS A 56 31.11 7.26 -10.03
N MET A 57 30.04 7.45 -10.80
CA MET A 57 28.66 7.49 -10.27
C MET A 57 28.34 6.21 -9.48
N ARG A 58 28.62 5.02 -10.02
CA ARG A 58 28.42 3.74 -9.32
C ARG A 58 29.23 3.65 -8.03
N HIS A 59 30.45 4.17 -8.04
CA HIS A 59 31.32 4.17 -6.87
C HIS A 59 30.76 5.10 -5.78
N CYS A 60 30.39 6.34 -6.13
CA CYS A 60 29.73 7.29 -5.22
C CYS A 60 28.42 6.73 -4.64
N SER A 61 27.55 6.18 -5.50
CA SER A 61 26.30 5.55 -5.09
C SER A 61 26.52 4.44 -4.04
N ARG A 62 27.55 3.59 -4.24
CA ARG A 62 27.92 2.54 -3.29
C ARG A 62 28.42 3.11 -1.96
N LEU A 63 29.27 4.14 -1.99
CA LEU A 63 29.80 4.78 -0.78
C LEU A 63 28.67 5.46 0.00
N LEU A 64 27.82 6.24 -0.66
CA LEU A 64 26.65 6.89 -0.05
C LEU A 64 25.70 5.89 0.63
N ARG A 65 25.47 4.74 -0.01
CA ARG A 65 24.63 3.67 0.56
C ARG A 65 25.23 3.04 1.82
N ASN A 66 26.57 3.02 1.94
CA ASN A 66 27.25 2.47 3.10
C ASN A 66 27.30 3.43 4.29
N LEU A 67 26.99 4.70 4.09
CA LEU A 67 26.85 5.66 5.18
C LEU A 67 25.56 5.39 5.97
N PRO A 68 25.50 5.79 7.26
CA PRO A 68 24.26 5.71 8.03
C PRO A 68 23.14 6.50 7.34
N MET A 69 22.04 5.82 7.00
CA MET A 69 20.89 6.45 6.37
C MET A 69 20.05 7.17 7.43
N THR A 70 19.66 8.40 7.15
CA THR A 70 18.71 9.20 7.94
C THR A 70 17.56 9.64 7.05
N SER A 71 16.45 10.09 7.62
CA SER A 71 15.33 10.61 6.83
C SER A 71 15.75 11.78 5.94
N GLU A 72 16.60 12.65 6.44
CA GLU A 72 17.14 13.80 5.70
C GLU A 72 18.01 13.36 4.53
N SER A 73 18.94 12.42 4.76
CA SER A 73 19.82 11.91 3.68
C SER A 73 19.01 11.13 2.64
N ALA A 74 18.04 10.33 3.06
CA ALA A 74 17.17 9.60 2.15
C ALA A 74 16.36 10.54 1.24
N LEU A 75 15.77 11.60 1.81
CA LEU A 75 15.06 12.64 1.04
C LEU A 75 15.98 13.37 0.08
N LEU A 76 17.20 13.72 0.52
CA LEU A 76 18.20 14.36 -0.34
C LEU A 76 18.57 13.49 -1.55
N TYR A 77 18.72 12.16 -1.35
CA TYR A 77 19.03 11.24 -2.46
C TYR A 77 17.89 11.07 -3.43
N LEU A 78 16.64 11.21 -2.97
CA LEU A 78 15.45 11.13 -3.83
C LEU A 78 15.09 12.45 -4.53
N ASP A 79 15.68 13.57 -4.09
CA ASP A 79 15.46 14.91 -4.65
C ASP A 79 16.57 15.34 -5.62
N LEU A 80 17.42 14.42 -6.04
CA LEU A 80 18.46 14.67 -7.03
C LEU A 80 17.84 14.97 -8.41
N PRO A 81 18.56 15.67 -9.29
CA PRO A 81 18.10 15.92 -10.66
C PRO A 81 17.69 14.66 -11.40
N SER A 82 16.69 14.77 -12.26
CA SER A 82 16.13 13.63 -12.99
C SER A 82 17.16 12.89 -13.85
N SER A 83 18.17 13.59 -14.40
CA SER A 83 19.28 12.97 -15.14
C SER A 83 20.03 11.95 -14.27
N VAL A 84 20.33 12.34 -13.03
CA VAL A 84 21.04 11.50 -12.05
C VAL A 84 20.14 10.33 -11.60
N LEU A 85 18.88 10.61 -11.27
CA LEU A 85 17.94 9.59 -10.79
C LEU A 85 17.63 8.50 -11.81
N LEU A 86 17.63 8.85 -13.11
CA LEU A 86 17.39 7.90 -14.20
C LEU A 86 18.60 7.04 -14.53
N ALA A 87 19.80 7.42 -14.08
CA ALA A 87 21.00 6.63 -14.30
C ALA A 87 20.94 5.28 -13.58
N GLU A 88 21.21 4.18 -14.28
CA GLU A 88 21.27 2.82 -13.73
C GLU A 88 22.20 2.74 -12.50
N ALA A 89 23.27 3.55 -12.49
CA ALA A 89 24.22 3.65 -11.37
C ALA A 89 23.57 4.08 -10.06
N MET A 90 22.43 4.78 -10.11
CA MET A 90 21.74 5.35 -8.94
C MET A 90 20.67 4.44 -8.36
N GLN A 91 20.16 3.49 -9.13
CA GLN A 91 19.06 2.60 -8.69
C GLN A 91 19.29 1.98 -7.31
N PRO A 92 20.49 1.43 -7.00
CA PRO A 92 20.71 0.82 -5.68
C PRO A 92 20.66 1.82 -4.51
N LEU A 93 21.00 3.09 -4.73
CA LEU A 93 20.92 4.13 -3.71
C LEU A 93 19.49 4.64 -3.54
N THR A 94 18.78 4.87 -4.65
CA THR A 94 17.38 5.31 -4.61
C THR A 94 16.48 4.24 -4.02
N ASP A 95 16.70 2.96 -4.34
CA ASP A 95 15.95 1.84 -3.74
C ASP A 95 16.22 1.73 -2.23
N ALA A 96 17.46 1.93 -1.79
CA ALA A 96 17.80 1.94 -0.36
C ALA A 96 17.14 3.12 0.37
N ALA A 97 17.16 4.31 -0.23
CA ALA A 97 16.52 5.51 0.33
C ALA A 97 15.00 5.36 0.42
N MET A 98 14.34 4.84 -0.64
CA MET A 98 12.91 4.53 -0.63
C MET A 98 12.57 3.50 0.44
N SER A 99 13.32 2.39 0.51
CA SER A 99 13.10 1.33 1.50
C SER A 99 13.24 1.84 2.93
N PHE A 100 14.22 2.72 3.18
CA PHE A 100 14.41 3.35 4.48
C PHE A 100 13.21 4.22 4.87
N LEU A 101 12.76 5.14 3.98
CA LEU A 101 11.61 6.00 4.26
C LEU A 101 10.31 5.19 4.47
N VAL A 102 10.10 4.16 3.65
CA VAL A 102 8.95 3.26 3.80
C VAL A 102 8.99 2.54 5.14
N SER A 103 10.15 2.05 5.57
CA SER A 103 10.29 1.38 6.87
C SER A 103 10.01 2.32 8.04
N GLN A 104 10.44 3.58 7.94
CA GLN A 104 10.25 4.62 8.94
C GLN A 104 8.77 5.05 9.05
N TYR A 105 8.10 5.24 7.90
CA TYR A 105 6.74 5.77 7.81
C TYR A 105 5.73 4.73 7.33
N LYS A 106 5.96 3.45 7.65
CA LYS A 106 5.14 2.33 7.19
C LYS A 106 3.64 2.52 7.50
N ASP A 107 3.29 3.05 8.67
CA ASP A 107 1.92 3.40 9.07
C ASP A 107 1.70 4.91 8.94
N ILE A 108 1.14 5.34 7.80
CA ILE A 108 0.87 6.77 7.53
C ILE A 108 -0.04 7.40 8.59
N LEU A 109 -0.98 6.66 9.18
CA LEU A 109 -1.90 7.23 10.15
C LEU A 109 -1.21 7.55 11.47
N ARG A 110 -0.23 6.73 11.85
CA ARG A 110 0.56 6.95 13.07
C ARG A 110 1.47 8.16 12.96
N TYR A 111 2.06 8.37 11.78
CA TYR A 111 3.03 9.44 11.51
C TYR A 111 2.44 10.54 10.61
N GLN A 112 1.13 10.75 10.67
CA GLN A 112 0.42 11.61 9.72
C GLN A 112 0.97 13.04 9.64
N GLU A 113 1.34 13.64 10.77
CA GLU A 113 1.88 15.01 10.79
C GLU A 113 3.26 15.09 10.15
N GLU A 114 4.14 14.11 10.44
CA GLU A 114 5.48 14.04 9.87
C GLU A 114 5.41 13.79 8.36
N VAL A 115 4.57 12.83 7.95
CA VAL A 115 4.41 12.48 6.53
C VAL A 115 3.75 13.62 5.73
N LEU A 116 2.85 14.40 6.34
CA LEU A 116 2.29 15.59 5.70
C LEU A 116 3.33 16.68 5.45
N ASN A 117 4.44 16.72 6.19
CA ASN A 117 5.52 17.68 6.00
C ASN A 117 6.61 17.19 5.03
N LEU A 118 6.53 15.96 4.52
CA LEU A 118 7.50 15.45 3.57
C LEU A 118 7.42 16.19 2.22
N PRO A 119 8.55 16.39 1.54
CA PRO A 119 8.59 16.94 0.19
C PRO A 119 7.97 15.94 -0.81
N LEU A 120 7.74 16.42 -2.04
CA LEU A 120 7.12 15.64 -3.12
C LEU A 120 7.84 14.31 -3.37
N SER A 121 9.18 14.33 -3.44
CA SER A 121 10.02 13.13 -3.63
C SER A 121 9.80 12.07 -2.54
N GLY A 122 9.64 12.50 -1.29
CA GLY A 122 9.34 11.61 -0.16
C GLY A 122 7.94 11.00 -0.24
N ILE A 123 6.93 11.79 -0.60
CA ILE A 123 5.56 11.30 -0.80
C ILE A 123 5.48 10.32 -1.97
N GLU A 124 6.13 10.61 -3.08
CA GLU A 124 6.19 9.71 -4.23
C GLU A 124 6.84 8.36 -3.86
N ALA A 125 7.93 8.39 -3.10
CA ALA A 125 8.60 7.19 -2.61
C ALA A 125 7.68 6.34 -1.73
N LEU A 126 6.97 6.96 -0.77
CA LEU A 126 6.02 6.25 0.10
C LEU A 126 4.86 5.66 -0.69
N LEU A 127 4.23 6.45 -1.57
CA LEU A 127 3.07 6.03 -2.35
C LEU A 127 3.43 4.98 -3.41
N SER A 128 4.68 4.88 -3.83
CA SER A 128 5.16 3.84 -4.74
C SER A 128 5.31 2.48 -4.09
N SER A 129 5.36 2.39 -2.75
CA SER A 129 5.57 1.14 -2.05
C SER A 129 4.30 0.29 -1.92
N ASP A 130 4.47 -1.04 -1.97
CA ASP A 130 3.42 -2.02 -1.67
C ASP A 130 3.28 -2.28 -0.17
N ASP A 131 4.34 -2.02 0.61
CA ASP A 131 4.40 -2.29 2.05
C ASP A 131 3.73 -1.22 2.93
N LEU A 132 3.28 -0.13 2.30
CA LEU A 132 2.63 0.95 3.00
C LEU A 132 1.34 0.48 3.69
N GLN A 133 1.28 0.64 5.00
CA GLN A 133 0.12 0.27 5.82
C GLN A 133 -0.87 1.43 5.86
N VAL A 134 -2.02 1.22 5.24
CA VAL A 134 -3.11 2.19 5.15
C VAL A 134 -4.44 1.49 5.42
N PRO A 135 -5.48 2.20 5.89
CA PRO A 135 -6.79 1.59 6.08
C PRO A 135 -7.39 1.04 4.79
N SER A 136 -7.35 1.85 3.73
CA SER A 136 -7.84 1.53 2.39
C SER A 136 -7.24 2.50 1.39
N GLU A 137 -7.38 2.22 0.09
CA GLU A 137 -6.95 3.14 -0.96
C GLU A 137 -7.78 4.44 -0.99
N ASP A 138 -9.01 4.42 -0.51
CA ASP A 138 -9.83 5.62 -0.30
C ASP A 138 -9.14 6.62 0.63
N ASN A 139 -8.46 6.13 1.68
CA ASN A 139 -7.71 6.94 2.63
C ASN A 139 -6.41 7.48 2.01
N VAL A 140 -5.75 6.69 1.14
CA VAL A 140 -4.58 7.17 0.39
C VAL A 140 -4.94 8.37 -0.46
N PHE A 141 -6.05 8.30 -1.19
CA PHE A 141 -6.52 9.40 -2.01
C PHE A 141 -6.85 10.65 -1.17
N GLU A 142 -7.52 10.48 -0.03
CA GLU A 142 -7.80 11.61 0.89
C GLU A 142 -6.53 12.24 1.44
N PHE A 143 -5.55 11.41 1.79
CA PHE A 143 -4.24 11.86 2.25
C PHE A 143 -3.52 12.66 1.15
N VAL A 144 -3.48 12.17 -0.09
CA VAL A 144 -2.88 12.86 -1.24
C VAL A 144 -3.50 14.24 -1.45
N LEU A 145 -4.83 14.34 -1.40
CA LEU A 145 -5.50 15.64 -1.51
C LEU A 145 -5.16 16.58 -0.36
N LYS A 146 -5.09 16.06 0.87
CA LYS A 146 -4.74 16.85 2.06
C LYS A 146 -3.29 17.36 1.97
N TRP A 147 -2.36 16.50 1.59
CA TRP A 147 -0.96 16.86 1.39
C TRP A 147 -0.79 17.92 0.29
N ALA A 148 -1.43 17.72 -0.85
CA ALA A 148 -1.36 18.68 -1.96
C ALA A 148 -1.92 20.05 -1.56
N LYS A 149 -2.98 20.11 -0.76
CA LYS A 149 -3.54 21.37 -0.24
C LYS A 149 -2.59 22.10 0.70
N SER A 150 -1.83 21.38 1.52
CA SER A 150 -0.89 22.01 2.45
C SER A 150 0.36 22.55 1.73
N HIS A 151 0.81 21.90 0.64
CA HIS A 151 2.04 22.29 -0.07
C HIS A 151 1.80 23.22 -1.25
N TYR A 152 0.65 23.13 -1.91
CA TYR A 152 0.28 23.93 -3.10
C TYR A 152 -1.00 24.72 -2.83
N PRO A 153 -0.92 25.92 -2.24
CA PRO A 153 -2.10 26.75 -1.95
C PRO A 153 -2.85 27.18 -3.21
N LYS A 154 -2.12 27.44 -4.31
CA LYS A 154 -2.73 27.82 -5.59
C LYS A 154 -3.39 26.61 -6.25
N ALA A 155 -4.63 26.79 -6.69
CA ALA A 155 -5.44 25.73 -7.26
C ALA A 155 -4.82 25.13 -8.55
N ASP A 156 -4.26 25.96 -9.41
CA ASP A 156 -3.70 25.54 -10.69
C ASP A 156 -2.43 24.70 -10.51
N GLU A 157 -1.49 25.15 -9.68
CA GLU A 157 -0.27 24.40 -9.34
C GLU A 157 -0.62 23.04 -8.68
N ARG A 158 -1.59 23.07 -7.77
CA ARG A 158 -2.06 21.86 -7.10
C ARG A 158 -2.68 20.87 -8.07
N LYS A 159 -3.51 21.36 -8.99
CA LYS A 159 -4.15 20.55 -10.02
C LYS A 159 -3.10 19.91 -10.96
N GLU A 160 -2.06 20.65 -11.33
CA GLU A 160 -0.96 20.17 -12.15
C GLU A 160 -0.22 19.02 -11.43
N ILE A 161 0.26 19.24 -10.20
CA ILE A 161 0.99 18.22 -9.42
C ILE A 161 0.13 16.99 -9.17
N LEU A 162 -1.14 17.16 -8.81
CA LEU A 162 -2.06 16.04 -8.63
C LEU A 162 -2.20 15.24 -9.91
N SER A 163 -2.42 15.89 -11.05
CA SER A 163 -2.73 15.23 -12.33
C SER A 163 -1.51 14.58 -12.99
N THR A 164 -0.32 15.19 -12.86
CA THR A 164 0.90 14.72 -13.53
C THR A 164 1.73 13.74 -12.69
N ARG A 165 1.71 13.87 -11.37
CA ARG A 165 2.62 13.15 -10.47
C ARG A 165 1.90 12.18 -9.53
N LEU A 166 0.96 12.66 -8.72
CA LEU A 166 0.45 11.90 -7.59
C LEU A 166 -0.71 10.97 -7.92
N ILE A 167 -1.57 11.32 -8.89
CA ILE A 167 -2.76 10.52 -9.22
C ILE A 167 -2.41 9.11 -9.70
N HIS A 168 -1.28 8.96 -10.39
CA HIS A 168 -0.80 7.68 -10.93
C HIS A 168 -0.25 6.75 -9.83
N LEU A 169 0.00 7.27 -8.63
CA LEU A 169 0.45 6.50 -7.48
C LEU A 169 -0.71 5.98 -6.62
N VAL A 170 -1.93 6.49 -6.84
CA VAL A 170 -3.15 5.99 -6.20
C VAL A 170 -3.70 4.81 -7.00
N ARG A 171 -4.04 3.74 -6.31
CA ARG A 171 -4.51 2.48 -6.92
C ARG A 171 -6.03 2.49 -7.06
N PHE A 172 -6.55 3.27 -7.99
CA PHE A 172 -7.99 3.46 -8.21
C PHE A 172 -8.79 2.16 -8.34
N PRO A 173 -8.28 1.09 -8.97
CA PRO A 173 -8.97 -0.20 -8.99
C PRO A 173 -9.26 -0.78 -7.60
N MET A 174 -8.47 -0.37 -6.57
CA MET A 174 -8.65 -0.83 -5.18
C MET A 174 -9.59 0.07 -4.37
N MET A 175 -9.98 1.23 -4.88
CA MET A 175 -10.89 2.16 -4.21
C MET A 175 -12.33 1.66 -4.22
N SER A 176 -13.14 2.13 -3.27
CA SER A 176 -14.59 1.85 -3.27
C SER A 176 -15.31 2.57 -4.43
N ALA A 177 -16.36 1.94 -4.99
CA ALA A 177 -17.16 2.55 -6.07
C ALA A 177 -17.79 3.88 -5.62
N ARG A 178 -18.17 3.99 -4.35
CA ARG A 178 -18.69 5.23 -3.74
C ARG A 178 -17.64 6.35 -3.76
N LYS A 179 -16.37 6.00 -3.50
CA LYS A 179 -15.28 6.98 -3.53
C LYS A 179 -14.94 7.38 -4.95
N LEU A 180 -14.89 6.43 -5.88
CA LEU A 180 -14.67 6.70 -7.31
C LEU A 180 -15.70 7.70 -7.86
N LYS A 181 -16.97 7.57 -7.48
CA LYS A 181 -18.02 8.56 -7.82
C LYS A 181 -17.70 9.96 -7.29
N LYS A 182 -17.15 10.08 -6.06
CA LYS A 182 -16.74 11.38 -5.50
C LYS A 182 -15.51 11.96 -6.20
N VAL A 183 -14.60 11.11 -6.65
CA VAL A 183 -13.40 11.50 -7.41
C VAL A 183 -13.80 12.17 -8.72
N LEU A 184 -14.78 11.62 -9.46
CA LEU A 184 -15.31 12.22 -10.68
C LEU A 184 -15.87 13.63 -10.49
N ALA A 185 -16.44 13.89 -9.32
CA ALA A 185 -17.04 15.20 -8.99
C ALA A 185 -16.03 16.16 -8.34
N SER A 186 -14.74 15.79 -8.22
CA SER A 186 -13.73 16.60 -7.55
C SER A 186 -13.27 17.76 -8.41
N PRO A 187 -13.37 19.01 -7.95
CA PRO A 187 -12.85 20.18 -8.68
C PRO A 187 -11.32 20.28 -8.64
N GLU A 188 -10.67 19.51 -7.77
CA GLU A 188 -9.22 19.53 -7.53
C GLU A 188 -8.42 18.80 -8.63
N LEU A 189 -9.09 18.08 -9.52
CA LEU A 189 -8.48 17.21 -10.52
C LEU A 189 -8.88 17.61 -11.93
N ASP A 190 -8.06 17.23 -12.91
CA ASP A 190 -8.43 17.36 -14.31
C ASP A 190 -9.50 16.33 -14.67
N HIS A 191 -10.66 16.78 -15.12
CA HIS A 191 -11.80 15.95 -15.41
C HIS A 191 -11.53 14.91 -16.50
N THR A 192 -10.73 15.25 -17.51
CA THR A 192 -10.42 14.36 -18.64
C THR A 192 -9.58 13.18 -18.15
N ILE A 193 -8.51 13.48 -17.40
CA ILE A 193 -7.60 12.45 -16.84
C ILE A 193 -8.35 11.55 -15.84
N VAL A 194 -9.10 12.17 -14.94
CA VAL A 194 -9.85 11.45 -13.90
C VAL A 194 -10.92 10.54 -14.48
N SER A 195 -11.64 11.02 -15.50
CA SER A 195 -12.69 10.19 -16.14
C SER A 195 -12.11 8.91 -16.73
N SER A 196 -10.97 9.00 -17.42
CA SER A 196 -10.27 7.83 -17.98
C SER A 196 -9.84 6.84 -16.89
N ILE A 197 -9.19 7.34 -15.83
CA ILE A 197 -8.70 6.51 -14.72
C ILE A 197 -9.85 5.84 -13.98
N VAL A 198 -10.94 6.58 -13.71
CA VAL A 198 -12.10 6.03 -12.98
C VAL A 198 -12.84 5.01 -13.85
N LEU A 199 -12.99 5.25 -15.15
CA LEU A 199 -13.58 4.26 -16.06
C LEU A 199 -12.76 2.97 -16.07
N GLU A 200 -11.44 3.07 -16.19
CA GLU A 200 -10.55 1.90 -16.11
C GLU A 200 -10.73 1.13 -14.78
N ALA A 201 -10.79 1.84 -13.66
CA ALA A 201 -11.01 1.24 -12.34
C ALA A 201 -12.37 0.53 -12.25
N LEU A 202 -13.42 1.12 -12.81
CA LEU A 202 -14.76 0.51 -12.84
C LEU A 202 -14.80 -0.72 -13.75
N PHE A 203 -14.17 -0.68 -14.92
CA PHE A 203 -14.05 -1.85 -15.78
C PHE A 203 -13.30 -2.98 -15.10
N TYR A 204 -12.16 -2.70 -14.46
CA TYR A 204 -11.44 -3.71 -13.66
C TYR A 204 -12.32 -4.35 -12.59
N LYS A 205 -13.14 -3.54 -11.88
CA LYS A 205 -14.08 -4.06 -10.85
C LYS A 205 -15.21 -4.91 -11.43
N ALA A 206 -15.62 -4.63 -12.65
CA ALA A 206 -16.67 -5.38 -13.34
C ALA A 206 -16.17 -6.72 -13.94
N GLU A 207 -14.84 -6.85 -14.11
CA GLU A 207 -14.25 -8.05 -14.67
C GLU A 207 -14.30 -9.25 -13.71
N SER A 208 -14.29 -10.46 -14.30
CA SER A 208 -14.19 -11.70 -13.52
C SER A 208 -12.87 -11.77 -12.74
N SER A 209 -12.87 -12.50 -11.61
CA SER A 209 -11.66 -12.67 -10.79
C SER A 209 -10.50 -13.33 -11.56
N HIS A 210 -10.78 -14.13 -12.59
CA HIS A 210 -9.75 -14.68 -13.46
C HIS A 210 -9.10 -13.59 -14.30
N LYS A 211 -9.89 -12.73 -14.93
CA LYS A 211 -9.38 -11.65 -15.79
C LYS A 211 -8.70 -10.55 -14.97
N GLN A 212 -9.19 -10.24 -13.76
CA GLN A 212 -8.52 -9.34 -12.83
C GLN A 212 -7.09 -9.83 -12.50
N ARG A 213 -6.92 -11.14 -12.25
CA ARG A 213 -5.59 -11.73 -12.00
C ARG A 213 -4.70 -11.70 -13.23
N GLN A 214 -5.26 -11.95 -14.42
CA GLN A 214 -4.53 -11.87 -15.66
C GLN A 214 -4.01 -10.44 -15.92
N LEU A 215 -4.87 -9.42 -15.77
CA LEU A 215 -4.48 -8.02 -15.89
C LEU A 215 -3.38 -7.63 -14.89
N ALA A 216 -3.47 -8.09 -13.66
CA ALA A 216 -2.45 -7.85 -12.65
C ALA A 216 -1.09 -8.52 -12.98
N MET A 217 -1.10 -9.63 -13.76
CA MET A 217 0.12 -10.31 -14.21
C MET A 217 0.70 -9.68 -15.48
N GLU A 218 -0.14 -9.28 -16.43
CA GLU A 218 0.29 -8.69 -17.71
C GLU A 218 0.91 -7.32 -17.55
N GLU A 219 0.39 -6.53 -16.60
CA GLU A 219 0.90 -5.20 -16.28
C GLU A 219 1.89 -5.22 -15.11
N THR A 220 2.87 -6.11 -15.13
CA THR A 220 3.90 -6.25 -14.07
C THR A 220 4.66 -4.96 -13.77
N ARG A 221 4.66 -3.97 -14.66
CA ARG A 221 5.24 -2.63 -14.42
C ARG A 221 4.28 -1.65 -13.75
N SER A 222 2.98 -1.92 -13.80
CA SER A 222 1.98 -1.03 -13.21
C SER A 222 1.44 -1.62 -11.92
N ARG A 223 1.87 -1.07 -10.80
CA ARG A 223 1.42 -1.49 -9.45
C ARG A 223 -0.05 -1.15 -9.16
N LYS A 224 -0.78 -0.56 -10.10
CA LYS A 224 -2.17 -0.10 -9.92
C LYS A 224 -3.15 -1.21 -9.56
N TYR A 225 -2.87 -2.46 -9.99
CA TYR A 225 -3.70 -3.63 -9.72
C TYR A 225 -3.21 -4.47 -8.53
N THR A 226 -2.12 -4.06 -7.88
CA THR A 226 -1.58 -4.75 -6.70
C THR A 226 -2.17 -4.15 -5.43
N GLU A 227 -2.60 -4.98 -4.49
CA GLU A 227 -3.05 -4.51 -3.17
C GLU A 227 -1.86 -4.11 -2.32
N ARG A 228 -2.00 -3.00 -1.55
CA ARG A 228 -1.06 -2.64 -0.48
C ARG A 228 -1.33 -3.47 0.77
N SER A 229 -0.55 -3.27 1.80
CA SER A 229 -0.82 -3.80 3.14
C SER A 229 -1.98 -3.06 3.81
N TYR A 230 -3.22 -3.28 3.31
CA TYR A 230 -4.40 -2.63 3.88
C TYR A 230 -4.68 -3.12 5.29
N LYS A 231 -4.90 -2.16 6.22
CA LYS A 231 -5.35 -2.44 7.59
C LYS A 231 -6.73 -3.10 7.59
N TYR A 232 -7.60 -2.68 6.65
CA TYR A 232 -8.90 -3.28 6.43
C TYR A 232 -8.87 -4.15 5.17
N ARG A 233 -9.09 -5.44 5.34
CA ARG A 233 -9.05 -6.40 4.25
C ARG A 233 -10.20 -6.19 3.27
N PRO A 234 -9.93 -6.16 1.95
CA PRO A 234 -10.98 -6.12 0.95
C PRO A 234 -11.93 -7.31 1.09
N VAL A 235 -13.21 -7.06 0.86
CA VAL A 235 -14.25 -8.10 0.81
C VAL A 235 -14.93 -8.07 -0.54
N LYS A 236 -15.34 -9.25 -1.00
CA LYS A 236 -16.30 -9.39 -2.10
C LYS A 236 -17.65 -9.68 -1.49
N PHE A 237 -18.68 -8.95 -1.88
CA PHE A 237 -20.03 -9.19 -1.37
C PHE A 237 -21.04 -9.15 -2.48
N LEU A 238 -22.13 -9.93 -2.31
CA LEU A 238 -23.28 -10.01 -3.17
C LEU A 238 -24.50 -9.65 -2.33
N GLU A 239 -25.26 -8.66 -2.74
CA GLU A 239 -26.48 -8.21 -2.06
C GLU A 239 -27.70 -8.64 -2.85
N PHE A 240 -28.73 -9.10 -2.13
CA PHE A 240 -30.04 -9.49 -2.67
C PHE A 240 -31.12 -8.74 -1.90
N GLU A 241 -32.05 -8.13 -2.62
CA GLU A 241 -33.18 -7.41 -2.02
C GLU A 241 -34.42 -8.27 -1.83
N SER A 242 -34.60 -9.27 -2.67
CA SER A 242 -35.75 -10.16 -2.67
C SER A 242 -35.33 -11.64 -2.60
N PRO A 243 -36.05 -12.51 -1.86
CA PRO A 243 -37.26 -12.23 -1.07
C PRO A 243 -36.95 -11.54 0.27
N HIS A 244 -35.71 -11.54 0.72
CA HIS A 244 -35.22 -10.88 1.94
C HIS A 244 -33.99 -10.06 1.64
N ARG A 245 -33.77 -8.97 2.39
CA ARG A 245 -32.50 -8.25 2.33
C ARG A 245 -31.39 -9.13 2.89
N GLN A 246 -30.59 -9.65 2.00
CA GLN A 246 -29.55 -10.63 2.29
C GLN A 246 -28.25 -10.21 1.62
N CYS A 247 -27.12 -10.46 2.26
CA CYS A 247 -25.84 -10.40 1.58
C CYS A 247 -24.96 -11.59 1.91
N ILE A 248 -24.14 -11.97 0.94
CA ILE A 248 -23.08 -12.97 1.08
C ILE A 248 -21.75 -12.26 0.95
N VAL A 249 -20.89 -12.38 1.96
CA VAL A 249 -19.60 -11.71 2.05
C VAL A 249 -18.49 -12.74 2.07
N TYR A 250 -17.48 -12.54 1.25
CA TYR A 250 -16.29 -13.37 1.18
C TYR A 250 -15.09 -12.57 1.70
N LEU A 251 -14.34 -13.16 2.63
CA LEU A 251 -13.11 -12.62 3.21
C LEU A 251 -11.99 -13.65 3.05
N ASP A 252 -10.94 -13.26 2.35
CA ASP A 252 -9.75 -14.08 2.13
C ASP A 252 -8.60 -13.55 3.00
N LEU A 253 -7.96 -14.44 3.76
CA LEU A 253 -6.81 -14.13 4.62
C LEU A 253 -5.64 -15.05 4.27
N LYS A 254 -4.44 -14.48 4.11
CA LYS A 254 -3.22 -15.26 3.93
C LYS A 254 -2.86 -16.00 5.23
N ARG A 255 -2.23 -17.17 5.12
CA ARG A 255 -1.73 -17.92 6.31
C ARG A 255 -0.80 -17.07 7.17
N GLU A 256 0.10 -16.31 6.55
CA GLU A 256 1.03 -15.41 7.23
C GLU A 256 0.32 -14.32 8.03
N GLU A 257 -0.76 -13.77 7.47
CA GLU A 257 -1.59 -12.78 8.15
C GLU A 257 -2.31 -13.38 9.36
N CYS A 258 -2.83 -14.60 9.20
CA CYS A 258 -3.40 -15.33 10.32
C CYS A 258 -2.33 -15.60 11.39
N ALA A 259 -1.14 -16.07 11.00
CA ALA A 259 -0.04 -16.35 11.94
C ALA A 259 0.35 -15.10 12.76
N ALA A 260 0.38 -13.93 12.13
CA ALA A 260 0.69 -12.66 12.77
C ALA A 260 -0.36 -12.19 13.81
N LEU A 261 -1.54 -12.82 13.86
CA LEU A 261 -2.55 -12.50 14.89
C LEU A 261 -2.23 -13.08 16.27
N PHE A 262 -1.32 -14.05 16.36
CA PHE A 262 -0.95 -14.64 17.66
C PHE A 262 -0.17 -13.62 18.51
N PRO A 263 -0.42 -13.49 19.84
CA PRO A 263 -1.40 -14.23 20.64
C PRO A 263 -2.77 -13.55 20.82
N GLN A 264 -2.93 -12.28 20.46
CA GLN A 264 -4.15 -11.48 20.69
C GLN A 264 -4.45 -10.48 19.58
N GLY A 265 -3.94 -10.73 18.39
CA GLY A 265 -4.13 -9.86 17.24
C GLY A 265 -5.54 -9.92 16.65
N ARG A 266 -5.86 -8.90 15.87
CA ARG A 266 -7.13 -8.76 15.17
C ARG A 266 -6.90 -8.21 13.76
N VAL A 267 -7.65 -8.72 12.79
CA VAL A 267 -7.71 -8.17 11.44
C VAL A 267 -9.17 -7.85 11.10
N TYR A 268 -9.39 -6.70 10.48
CA TYR A 268 -10.71 -6.22 10.14
C TYR A 268 -10.91 -6.20 8.63
N SER A 269 -12.11 -6.49 8.17
CA SER A 269 -12.50 -6.27 6.78
C SER A 269 -12.84 -4.80 6.51
N GLN A 270 -12.84 -4.42 5.24
CA GLN A 270 -13.53 -3.22 4.79
C GLN A 270 -15.02 -3.33 5.13
N ALA A 271 -15.66 -2.17 5.31
CA ALA A 271 -17.08 -2.13 5.55
C ALA A 271 -17.86 -2.46 4.26
N PHE A 272 -18.92 -3.23 4.41
CA PHE A 272 -19.92 -3.50 3.40
C PHE A 272 -21.31 -3.05 3.92
N HIS A 273 -22.26 -2.84 3.03
CA HIS A 273 -23.56 -2.29 3.41
C HIS A 273 -24.65 -3.31 3.12
N LEU A 274 -25.61 -3.41 4.05
CA LEU A 274 -26.82 -4.20 3.90
C LEU A 274 -27.99 -3.43 4.53
N GLY A 275 -29.04 -3.19 3.77
CA GLY A 275 -30.21 -2.43 4.25
C GLY A 275 -29.88 -1.00 4.70
N GLY A 276 -28.87 -0.35 4.11
CA GLY A 276 -28.42 0.99 4.47
C GLY A 276 -27.49 1.06 5.69
N GLN A 277 -27.24 -0.05 6.38
CA GLN A 277 -26.34 -0.15 7.52
C GLN A 277 -24.95 -0.67 7.08
N GLY A 278 -23.89 -0.11 7.69
CA GLY A 278 -22.53 -0.56 7.47
C GLY A 278 -22.15 -1.70 8.42
N PHE A 279 -21.66 -2.79 7.87
CA PHE A 279 -21.15 -3.95 8.62
C PHE A 279 -19.70 -4.22 8.26
N PHE A 280 -18.99 -4.94 9.11
CA PHE A 280 -17.63 -5.44 8.86
C PHE A 280 -17.42 -6.79 9.51
N LEU A 281 -16.50 -7.57 8.97
CA LEU A 281 -16.02 -8.81 9.59
C LEU A 281 -14.72 -8.53 10.33
N SER A 282 -14.51 -9.24 11.43
CA SER A 282 -13.21 -9.23 12.11
C SER A 282 -12.80 -10.64 12.54
N ALA A 283 -11.56 -11.00 12.18
CA ALA A 283 -10.95 -12.25 12.59
C ALA A 283 -9.97 -12.00 13.73
N HIS A 284 -10.04 -12.83 14.76
CA HIS A 284 -9.28 -12.65 16.01
C HIS A 284 -8.53 -13.92 16.39
N CYS A 285 -7.33 -13.75 16.97
CA CYS A 285 -6.77 -14.76 17.84
C CYS A 285 -7.27 -14.51 19.27
N ASN A 286 -7.94 -15.48 19.85
CA ASN A 286 -8.52 -15.37 21.20
C ASN A 286 -8.08 -16.54 22.07
N MET A 287 -8.00 -16.31 23.39
CA MET A 287 -7.96 -17.39 24.36
C MET A 287 -9.35 -18.02 24.50
N ASP A 288 -9.46 -19.33 24.33
CA ASP A 288 -10.69 -20.05 24.63
C ASP A 288 -10.87 -20.15 26.15
N GLN A 289 -12.06 -19.78 26.64
CA GLN A 289 -12.35 -19.74 28.08
C GLN A 289 -12.42 -21.14 28.72
N HIS A 290 -12.72 -22.16 27.91
CA HIS A 290 -12.94 -23.52 28.41
C HIS A 290 -11.72 -24.43 28.29
N SER A 291 -10.85 -24.19 27.31
CA SER A 291 -9.76 -25.11 26.96
C SER A 291 -8.36 -24.52 27.16
N ALA A 292 -8.25 -23.28 27.64
CA ALA A 292 -6.99 -22.58 27.90
C ALA A 292 -5.98 -22.55 26.73
N PHE A 293 -6.46 -22.68 25.48
CA PHE A 293 -5.64 -22.52 24.29
C PHE A 293 -6.13 -21.35 23.42
N HIS A 294 -5.24 -20.82 22.62
CA HIS A 294 -5.59 -19.81 21.63
C HIS A 294 -6.33 -20.47 20.47
N CYS A 295 -7.35 -19.79 19.94
CA CYS A 295 -8.19 -20.25 18.83
C CYS A 295 -8.55 -19.10 17.88
N PHE A 296 -9.01 -19.47 16.69
CA PHE A 296 -9.45 -18.51 15.67
C PHE A 296 -10.94 -18.20 15.85
N GLY A 297 -11.25 -16.91 16.00
CA GLY A 297 -12.61 -16.41 16.06
C GLY A 297 -12.97 -15.52 14.88
N LEU A 298 -14.24 -15.54 14.50
CA LEU A 298 -14.80 -14.66 13.47
C LEU A 298 -16.02 -13.92 14.05
N PHE A 299 -16.08 -12.61 13.78
CA PHE A 299 -17.09 -11.72 14.34
C PHE A 299 -17.64 -10.81 13.26
N LEU A 300 -18.93 -10.51 13.37
CA LEU A 300 -19.66 -9.51 12.61
C LEU A 300 -19.85 -8.28 13.47
N GLY A 301 -19.38 -7.12 13.01
CA GLY A 301 -19.58 -5.83 13.66
C GLY A 301 -20.45 -4.91 12.82
N MET A 302 -21.22 -4.03 13.48
CA MET A 302 -21.96 -2.95 12.84
C MET A 302 -21.26 -1.62 13.09
N GLN A 303 -21.10 -0.80 12.05
CA GLN A 303 -20.58 0.56 12.20
C GLN A 303 -21.63 1.44 12.91
N GLU A 304 -21.15 2.25 13.86
CA GLU A 304 -22.03 3.24 14.50
C GLU A 304 -22.46 4.32 13.49
N LYS A 305 -23.71 4.24 13.05
CA LYS A 305 -24.38 5.33 12.35
C LYS A 305 -25.86 5.32 12.72
N GLY A 306 -26.19 6.15 13.72
CA GLY A 306 -27.58 6.41 14.09
C GLY A 306 -28.19 5.41 15.07
N SER A 307 -29.45 5.69 15.47
CA SER A 307 -30.23 4.96 16.45
C SER A 307 -31.00 3.77 15.87
N VAL A 308 -30.61 3.26 14.69
CA VAL A 308 -31.35 2.17 14.03
C VAL A 308 -30.91 0.83 14.61
N SER A 309 -31.85 0.08 15.18
CA SER A 309 -31.65 -1.31 15.55
C SER A 309 -31.99 -2.21 14.37
N SER A 310 -31.14 -3.21 14.09
CA SER A 310 -31.38 -4.21 13.05
C SER A 310 -31.20 -5.60 13.63
N SER A 311 -32.19 -6.46 13.45
CA SER A 311 -32.08 -7.89 13.79
C SER A 311 -31.51 -8.62 12.59
N VAL A 312 -30.34 -9.28 12.78
CA VAL A 312 -29.60 -9.93 11.71
C VAL A 312 -29.38 -11.39 12.05
N ASP A 313 -29.81 -12.28 11.16
CA ASP A 313 -29.38 -13.67 11.16
C ASP A 313 -28.07 -13.75 10.39
N TYR A 314 -27.08 -14.46 10.92
CA TYR A 314 -25.80 -14.59 10.25
C TYR A 314 -25.24 -15.99 10.35
N GLU A 315 -24.57 -16.43 9.28
CA GLU A 315 -23.89 -17.70 9.20
C GLU A 315 -22.42 -17.48 8.82
N PHE A 316 -21.51 -18.17 9.49
CA PHE A 316 -20.10 -18.19 9.13
C PHE A 316 -19.71 -19.56 8.56
N GLY A 317 -19.06 -19.54 7.42
CA GLY A 317 -18.56 -20.73 6.75
C GLY A 317 -17.13 -20.53 6.29
N CYS A 318 -16.47 -21.64 6.02
CA CYS A 318 -15.13 -21.64 5.43
C CYS A 318 -15.00 -22.74 4.38
N ARG A 319 -14.07 -22.57 3.46
CA ARG A 319 -13.63 -23.67 2.58
C ARG A 319 -12.60 -24.52 3.32
N HIS A 320 -12.64 -25.83 3.06
CA HIS A 320 -11.64 -26.73 3.58
C HIS A 320 -11.36 -27.88 2.60
N LYS A 321 -10.19 -28.50 2.74
CA LYS A 321 -9.83 -29.72 2.00
C LYS A 321 -10.62 -30.90 2.58
N PRO A 322 -10.92 -31.95 1.75
CA PRO A 322 -10.55 -32.10 0.34
C PRO A 322 -11.52 -31.42 -0.62
N ASN A 323 -12.79 -31.20 -0.26
CA ASN A 323 -13.89 -30.87 -1.18
C ASN A 323 -13.81 -29.43 -1.71
N LYS A 324 -13.12 -28.53 -1.02
CA LYS A 324 -13.03 -27.08 -1.34
C LYS A 324 -14.37 -26.35 -1.38
N ASP A 325 -15.44 -26.93 -0.82
CA ASP A 325 -16.74 -26.31 -0.67
C ASP A 325 -16.81 -25.51 0.62
N PHE A 326 -17.75 -24.54 0.67
CA PHE A 326 -18.03 -23.81 1.89
C PHE A 326 -18.89 -24.63 2.84
N THR A 327 -18.34 -24.91 4.01
CA THR A 327 -19.06 -25.57 5.10
C THR A 327 -19.38 -24.54 6.18
N VAL A 328 -20.65 -24.49 6.60
CA VAL A 328 -21.10 -23.63 7.69
C VAL A 328 -20.49 -24.14 9.00
N LYS A 329 -19.87 -23.23 9.74
CA LYS A 329 -19.23 -23.51 11.05
C LYS A 329 -20.00 -22.92 12.22
N TYR A 330 -20.72 -21.83 11.97
CA TYR A 330 -21.51 -21.16 13.02
C TYR A 330 -22.72 -20.44 12.45
N LYS A 331 -23.82 -20.43 13.20
CA LYS A 331 -25.05 -19.66 12.92
C LYS A 331 -25.44 -18.90 14.17
N GLY A 332 -25.90 -17.69 13.99
CA GLY A 332 -26.35 -16.84 15.08
C GLY A 332 -27.39 -15.83 14.63
N THR A 333 -28.12 -15.31 15.61
CA THR A 333 -29.03 -14.18 15.45
C THR A 333 -28.68 -13.12 16.47
N TYR A 334 -28.62 -11.88 16.04
CA TYR A 334 -28.34 -10.79 16.97
C TYR A 334 -29.06 -9.50 16.55
N ARG A 335 -29.59 -8.80 17.57
CA ARG A 335 -30.15 -7.46 17.39
C ARG A 335 -29.07 -6.41 17.66
N PHE A 336 -28.59 -5.80 16.59
CA PHE A 336 -27.60 -4.73 16.67
C PHE A 336 -28.24 -3.43 17.11
N THR A 337 -27.68 -2.81 18.14
CA THR A 337 -28.09 -1.49 18.67
C THR A 337 -26.93 -0.47 18.60
N GLY A 338 -25.95 -0.66 17.71
CA GLY A 338 -24.73 0.14 17.53
C GLY A 338 -23.47 -0.52 18.11
N GLY A 339 -22.34 -0.22 17.53
CA GLY A 339 -20.95 -0.42 18.05
C GLY A 339 -20.50 -1.78 18.56
N LYS A 340 -21.33 -2.81 18.54
CA LYS A 340 -20.99 -4.14 19.02
C LYS A 340 -20.61 -5.09 17.90
N ALA A 341 -19.67 -5.99 18.18
CA ALA A 341 -19.35 -7.12 17.33
C ALA A 341 -19.79 -8.42 18.00
N VAL A 342 -20.43 -9.29 17.22
CA VAL A 342 -20.93 -10.59 17.65
C VAL A 342 -20.38 -11.68 16.76
N GLY A 343 -20.18 -12.87 17.30
CA GLY A 343 -19.60 -13.96 16.53
C GLY A 343 -19.22 -15.15 17.38
N PHE A 344 -18.30 -15.94 16.88
CA PHE A 344 -17.89 -17.16 17.55
C PHE A 344 -16.36 -17.19 17.75
N ARG A 345 -15.94 -17.39 18.99
CA ARG A 345 -14.52 -17.28 19.41
C ARG A 345 -13.65 -18.41 18.87
N ASN A 346 -14.19 -19.62 18.77
CA ASN A 346 -13.46 -20.82 18.33
C ASN A 346 -14.11 -21.45 17.11
N LEU A 347 -14.03 -20.74 15.97
CA LEU A 347 -14.74 -21.09 14.73
C LEU A 347 -14.43 -22.50 14.21
N PHE A 348 -13.22 -22.98 14.42
CA PHE A 348 -12.76 -24.26 13.90
C PHE A 348 -12.71 -25.37 14.95
N SER A 349 -12.96 -25.04 16.23
CA SER A 349 -12.85 -25.96 17.36
C SER A 349 -11.45 -26.59 17.46
N LEU A 350 -10.40 -25.82 17.14
CA LEU A 350 -9.01 -26.27 17.10
C LEU A 350 -8.09 -25.29 17.85
N PRO A 351 -7.01 -25.80 18.49
CA PRO A 351 -5.93 -24.97 18.98
C PRO A 351 -5.25 -24.20 17.83
N TRP A 352 -4.74 -23.02 18.16
CA TRP A 352 -4.07 -22.13 17.16
C TRP A 352 -2.94 -22.83 16.43
N SER A 353 -2.12 -23.61 17.12
CA SER A 353 -1.03 -24.38 16.53
C SER A 353 -1.49 -25.35 15.44
N CYS A 354 -2.60 -26.05 15.68
CA CYS A 354 -3.21 -26.96 14.71
C CYS A 354 -3.89 -26.19 13.55
N PHE A 355 -4.51 -25.06 13.88
CA PHE A 355 -5.15 -24.21 12.85
C PHE A 355 -4.14 -23.69 11.85
N ILE A 356 -2.97 -23.18 12.31
CA ILE A 356 -1.96 -22.55 11.45
C ILE A 356 -0.97 -23.53 10.81
N ALA A 357 -0.97 -24.81 11.21
CA ALA A 357 -0.07 -25.85 10.73
C ALA A 357 -0.08 -25.97 9.20
N GLU A 358 1.04 -26.40 8.59
CA GLU A 358 1.16 -26.52 7.14
C GLU A 358 0.15 -27.49 6.51
N ASP A 359 -0.18 -28.55 7.23
CA ASP A 359 -1.14 -29.60 6.84
C ASP A 359 -2.60 -29.22 7.19
N SER A 360 -2.82 -28.07 7.80
CA SER A 360 -4.18 -27.61 8.15
C SER A 360 -5.12 -27.65 6.96
N PRO A 361 -6.30 -28.27 7.11
CA PRO A 361 -7.26 -28.42 6.00
C PRO A 361 -7.89 -27.08 5.57
N TYR A 362 -7.81 -26.05 6.41
CA TYR A 362 -8.49 -24.76 6.18
C TYR A 362 -7.74 -23.82 5.24
N PHE A 363 -6.46 -24.08 4.96
CA PHE A 363 -5.68 -23.29 4.03
C PHE A 363 -5.57 -23.96 2.67
N ILE A 364 -6.13 -23.34 1.64
CA ILE A 364 -6.05 -23.76 0.24
C ILE A 364 -5.09 -22.80 -0.47
N ASN A 365 -3.96 -23.27 -0.97
CA ASN A 365 -2.91 -22.43 -1.57
C ASN A 365 -2.47 -21.28 -0.62
N ASN A 366 -2.24 -21.60 0.65
CA ASN A 366 -1.89 -20.64 1.70
C ASN A 366 -2.93 -19.55 1.99
N MET A 367 -4.18 -19.76 1.55
CA MET A 367 -5.28 -18.82 1.74
C MET A 367 -6.40 -19.46 2.54
N LEU A 368 -6.87 -18.78 3.59
CA LEU A 368 -8.09 -19.08 4.32
C LEU A 368 -9.25 -18.36 3.63
N HIS A 369 -10.24 -19.12 3.16
CA HIS A 369 -11.43 -18.59 2.51
C HIS A 369 -12.61 -18.63 3.48
N LEU A 370 -13.04 -17.45 3.93
CA LEU A 370 -14.18 -17.27 4.82
C LEU A 370 -15.40 -16.76 4.04
N ARG A 371 -16.58 -17.18 4.46
CA ARG A 371 -17.88 -16.71 3.96
C ARG A 371 -18.75 -16.31 5.15
N ALA A 372 -19.37 -15.15 5.06
CA ALA A 372 -20.45 -14.75 5.95
C ALA A 372 -21.71 -14.53 5.12
N GLU A 373 -22.84 -15.06 5.58
CA GLU A 373 -24.15 -14.82 5.00
C GLU A 373 -25.00 -14.11 6.05
N LEU A 374 -25.61 -12.98 5.66
CA LEU A 374 -26.37 -12.11 6.55
C LEU A 374 -27.77 -11.91 5.97
N ILE A 375 -28.79 -12.01 6.83
CA ILE A 375 -30.19 -11.76 6.48
C ILE A 375 -30.77 -10.78 7.49
N ILE A 376 -31.29 -9.64 7.03
CA ILE A 376 -32.03 -8.71 7.90
C ILE A 376 -33.45 -9.25 8.06
N ARG A 377 -33.83 -9.47 9.32
CA ARG A 377 -35.23 -9.80 9.65
C ARG A 377 -36.09 -8.54 9.51
N PRO A 378 -37.23 -8.61 8.84
CA PRO A 378 -38.22 -7.54 8.94
C PRO A 378 -38.66 -7.40 10.40
N GLU A 379 -38.80 -6.16 10.86
CA GLU A 379 -39.37 -5.84 12.19
C GLU A 379 -40.83 -6.24 12.30
#